data_6fd47a6115e78451626df9a390d9f796
#
_entry.id   6fd47a6115e78451626df9a390d9f796
#
_cell.length_a   1.000
_cell.length_b   1.000
_cell.length_c   1.000
_cell.angle_alpha   90.00
_cell.angle_beta   90.00
_cell.angle_gamma   90.00
#
_symmetry.space_group_name_H-M   'P 1'
#
loop_
_entity.id
_entity.type
_entity.pdbx_description
1 polymer ?
#
loop_
_entity_poly.entity_id
_entity_poly.type
_entity_poly.pdbx_seq_one_letter_code
_entity_poly.pdbx_strand_id
1 'polypeptide(L)'
;EVILQLIFEKKIDPKIIKQKYGSGHELAIKHLTNSQLSYLFNLPSQRTVVLNDISFQLNHGAPWDQDEYLYPDTKIKTLLRCNSINHNFVLVGHSHYSFYFDCGNSILINCGSVGQSRKKGGIANWTLIDTNNKSYKMNDCLAKFCP
;
A
#
# COMPACT_ATOMS: atom_id res chain seq x y z
N GLU A 1 -4.21 7.96 -5.01
CA GLU A 1 -5.40 8.21 -5.84
C GLU A 1 -5.76 9.71 -5.84
N VAL A 2 -5.73 10.40 -4.70
CA VAL A 2 -6.07 11.84 -4.57
C VAL A 2 -5.24 12.70 -5.52
N ILE A 3 -3.92 12.52 -5.58
CA ILE A 3 -3.05 13.29 -6.48
C ILE A 3 -3.43 13.04 -7.94
N LEU A 4 -3.69 11.80 -8.33
CA LEU A 4 -4.09 11.43 -9.69
C LEU A 4 -5.41 12.12 -10.08
N GLN A 5 -6.37 12.16 -9.15
CA GLN A 5 -7.64 12.85 -9.36
C GLN A 5 -7.45 14.36 -9.53
N LEU A 6 -6.62 15.00 -8.68
CA LEU A 6 -6.33 16.44 -8.79
C LEU A 6 -5.67 16.81 -10.12
N ILE A 7 -4.80 15.94 -10.66
CA ILE A 7 -4.21 16.16 -12.00
C ILE A 7 -5.29 16.00 -13.07
N PHE A 8 -6.11 14.95 -12.99
CA PHE A 8 -7.19 14.69 -13.95
C PHE A 8 -8.20 15.84 -14.00
N GLU A 9 -8.55 16.40 -12.85
CA GLU A 9 -9.44 17.56 -12.71
C GLU A 9 -8.74 18.90 -13.01
N LYS A 10 -7.47 18.89 -13.45
CA LYS A 10 -6.65 20.09 -13.74
C LYS A 10 -6.50 21.06 -12.55
N LYS A 11 -6.60 20.55 -11.34
CA LYS A 11 -6.44 21.33 -10.10
C LYS A 11 -4.98 21.48 -9.66
N ILE A 12 -4.07 20.68 -10.22
CA ILE A 12 -2.63 20.73 -9.93
C ILE A 12 -1.84 20.55 -11.24
N ASP A 13 -0.69 21.23 -11.35
CA ASP A 13 0.17 21.09 -12.53
C ASP A 13 0.87 19.72 -12.52
N PRO A 14 0.67 18.90 -13.58
CA PRO A 14 1.34 17.60 -13.69
C PRO A 14 2.87 17.65 -13.63
N LYS A 15 3.48 18.77 -14.06
CA LYS A 15 4.93 18.96 -14.03
C LYS A 15 5.48 19.00 -12.61
N ILE A 16 4.77 19.64 -11.68
CA ILE A 16 5.15 19.70 -10.27
C ILE A 16 5.13 18.31 -9.67
N ILE A 17 4.08 17.55 -9.97
CA ILE A 17 3.93 16.17 -9.48
C ILE A 17 5.00 15.27 -10.08
N LYS A 18 5.30 15.41 -11.37
CA LYS A 18 6.36 14.64 -12.05
C LYS A 18 7.75 14.88 -11.43
N GLN A 19 8.08 16.13 -11.09
CA GLN A 19 9.34 16.46 -10.42
C GLN A 19 9.47 15.80 -9.04
N LYS A 20 8.35 15.70 -8.29
CA LYS A 20 8.35 15.18 -6.92
C LYS A 20 8.20 13.66 -6.84
N TYR A 21 7.39 13.06 -7.71
CA TYR A 21 6.95 11.66 -7.62
C TYR A 21 7.25 10.84 -8.87
N GLY A 22 7.92 11.42 -9.89
CA GLY A 22 8.18 10.73 -11.15
C GLY A 22 6.99 10.72 -12.11
N SER A 23 7.11 9.95 -13.19
CA SER A 23 6.16 9.94 -14.32
C SER A 23 4.92 9.06 -14.12
N GLY A 24 4.81 8.32 -13.01
CA GLY A 24 3.74 7.34 -12.80
C GLY A 24 2.31 7.90 -12.97
N HIS A 25 2.03 9.08 -12.43
CA HIS A 25 0.72 9.72 -12.56
C HIS A 25 0.41 10.17 -13.98
N GLU A 26 1.41 10.71 -14.69
CA GLU A 26 1.29 11.10 -16.11
C GLU A 26 0.99 9.90 -16.99
N LEU A 27 1.72 8.79 -16.78
CA LEU A 27 1.50 7.54 -17.49
C LEU A 27 0.13 6.95 -17.19
N ALA A 28 -0.33 6.99 -15.95
CA ALA A 28 -1.66 6.53 -15.56
C ALA A 28 -2.75 7.29 -16.31
N ILE A 29 -2.69 8.62 -16.34
CA ILE A 29 -3.68 9.44 -17.07
C ILE A 29 -3.63 9.18 -18.57
N LYS A 30 -2.45 8.96 -19.14
CA LYS A 30 -2.26 8.69 -20.57
C LYS A 30 -2.81 7.33 -21.02
N HIS A 31 -2.70 6.31 -20.18
CA HIS A 31 -2.95 4.92 -20.57
C HIS A 31 -4.22 4.31 -19.98
N LEU A 32 -4.77 4.87 -18.90
CA LEU A 32 -6.01 4.38 -18.30
C LEU A 32 -7.24 5.02 -18.98
N THR A 33 -8.28 4.22 -19.14
CA THR A 33 -9.59 4.69 -19.59
C THR A 33 -10.28 5.50 -18.48
N ASN A 34 -11.28 6.31 -18.85
CA ASN A 34 -12.05 7.07 -17.86
C ASN A 34 -12.74 6.15 -16.83
N SER A 35 -13.19 4.95 -17.23
CA SER A 35 -13.79 3.99 -16.31
C SER A 35 -12.78 3.44 -15.30
N GLN A 36 -11.53 3.17 -15.72
CA GLN A 36 -10.45 2.74 -14.84
C GLN A 36 -10.03 3.86 -13.89
N LEU A 37 -9.93 5.10 -14.37
CA LEU A 37 -9.65 6.26 -13.53
C LEU A 37 -10.76 6.47 -12.49
N SER A 38 -12.03 6.40 -12.91
CA SER A 38 -13.17 6.51 -12.01
C SER A 38 -13.16 5.40 -10.94
N TYR A 39 -12.83 4.17 -11.32
CA TYR A 39 -12.64 3.07 -10.36
C TYR A 39 -11.57 3.41 -9.31
N LEU A 40 -10.40 3.89 -9.73
CA LEU A 40 -9.32 4.27 -8.81
C LEU A 40 -9.71 5.41 -7.87
N PHE A 41 -10.43 6.42 -8.38
CA PHE A 41 -10.86 7.58 -7.57
C PHE A 41 -11.91 7.20 -6.50
N ASN A 42 -12.66 6.14 -6.73
CA ASN A 42 -13.67 5.65 -5.80
C ASN A 42 -13.17 4.53 -4.87
N LEU A 43 -11.88 4.18 -4.91
CA LEU A 43 -11.30 3.23 -3.95
C LEU A 43 -11.33 3.82 -2.53
N PRO A 44 -11.86 3.09 -1.54
CA PRO A 44 -11.82 3.55 -0.16
C PRO A 44 -10.38 3.51 0.38
N SER A 45 -10.06 4.43 1.28
CA SER A 45 -8.76 4.44 1.98
C SER A 45 -8.57 3.23 2.91
N GLN A 46 -9.67 2.60 3.31
CA GLN A 46 -9.72 1.41 4.16
C GLN A 46 -10.80 0.44 3.68
N ARG A 47 -10.51 -0.84 3.72
CA ARG A 47 -11.49 -1.90 3.40
C ARG A 47 -11.25 -3.15 4.22
N THR A 48 -12.34 -3.79 4.69
CA THR A 48 -12.30 -5.12 5.29
C THR A 48 -12.66 -6.17 4.26
N VAL A 49 -11.94 -7.30 4.29
CA VAL A 49 -12.20 -8.48 3.46
C VAL A 49 -12.11 -9.71 4.35
N VAL A 50 -12.98 -10.70 4.11
CA VAL A 50 -12.91 -12.02 4.77
C VAL A 50 -12.77 -13.08 3.69
N LEU A 51 -11.75 -13.92 3.80
CA LEU A 51 -11.47 -15.02 2.89
C LEU A 51 -11.16 -16.28 3.73
N ASN A 52 -11.91 -17.37 3.55
CA ASN A 52 -11.73 -18.61 4.30
C ASN A 52 -11.66 -18.38 5.82
N ASP A 53 -12.61 -17.62 6.36
CA ASP A 53 -12.69 -17.23 7.78
C ASP A 53 -11.50 -16.42 8.33
N ILE A 54 -10.61 -15.95 7.44
CA ILE A 54 -9.53 -15.05 7.76
C ILE A 54 -9.93 -13.63 7.41
N SER A 55 -9.87 -12.74 8.39
CA SER A 55 -10.22 -11.33 8.23
C SER A 55 -8.98 -10.48 7.96
N PHE A 56 -9.13 -9.59 7.00
CA PHE A 56 -8.11 -8.63 6.56
C PHE A 56 -8.64 -7.22 6.68
N GLN A 57 -7.87 -6.32 7.25
CA GLN A 57 -8.08 -4.89 7.12
C GLN A 57 -7.02 -4.32 6.16
N LEU A 58 -7.47 -3.78 5.04
CA LEU A 58 -6.62 -3.16 4.01
C LEU A 58 -6.62 -1.66 4.23
N ASN A 59 -5.45 -1.04 4.30
CA ASN A 59 -5.28 0.39 4.53
C ASN A 59 -4.25 0.96 3.55
N HIS A 60 -4.37 2.24 3.20
CA HIS A 60 -3.31 2.93 2.46
C HIS A 60 -2.09 3.18 3.37
N GLY A 61 -2.26 3.93 4.44
CA GLY A 61 -1.28 4.20 5.49
C GLY A 61 -1.60 3.44 6.77
N ALA A 62 -1.38 4.08 7.92
CA ALA A 62 -1.75 3.49 9.20
C ALA A 62 -3.28 3.31 9.31
N PRO A 63 -3.78 2.31 10.05
CA PRO A 63 -5.22 2.07 10.18
C PRO A 63 -6.01 3.23 10.81
N TRP A 64 -5.36 4.11 11.54
CA TRP A 64 -5.94 5.27 12.22
C TRP A 64 -5.67 6.60 11.53
N ASP A 65 -4.75 6.62 10.54
CA ASP A 65 -4.42 7.80 9.74
C ASP A 65 -3.80 7.36 8.41
N GLN A 66 -4.50 7.62 7.29
CA GLN A 66 -4.07 7.21 5.96
C GLN A 66 -2.78 7.87 5.48
N ASP A 67 -2.39 9.00 6.08
CA ASP A 67 -1.19 9.76 5.73
C ASP A 67 -0.01 9.44 6.67
N GLU A 68 -0.24 8.64 7.75
CA GLU A 68 0.82 8.21 8.65
C GLU A 68 1.61 7.05 8.06
N TYR A 69 2.94 7.24 7.97
CA TYR A 69 3.89 6.23 7.51
C TYR A 69 4.25 5.26 8.62
N LEU A 70 4.15 3.96 8.34
CA LEU A 70 4.69 2.92 9.22
C LEU A 70 5.93 2.29 8.58
N TYR A 71 7.02 2.26 9.35
CA TYR A 71 8.33 1.73 8.98
C TYR A 71 8.75 0.56 9.90
N PRO A 72 9.77 -0.23 9.52
CA PRO A 72 10.30 -1.29 10.38
C PRO A 72 10.81 -0.79 11.74
N ASP A 73 11.29 0.45 11.80
CA ASP A 73 11.83 1.13 12.98
C ASP A 73 10.81 2.04 13.69
N THR A 74 9.54 2.00 13.26
CA THR A 74 8.45 2.69 13.98
C THR A 74 8.41 2.21 15.42
N LYS A 75 8.19 3.12 16.37
CA LYS A 75 8.11 2.79 17.81
C LYS A 75 7.15 1.62 18.05
N ILE A 76 7.59 0.61 18.78
CA ILE A 76 6.81 -0.60 19.08
C ILE A 76 5.42 -0.26 19.64
N LYS A 77 5.32 0.73 20.53
CA LYS A 77 4.03 1.20 21.08
C LYS A 77 3.06 1.64 19.98
N THR A 78 3.55 2.24 18.89
CA THR A 78 2.73 2.64 17.74
C THR A 78 2.28 1.42 16.94
N LEU A 79 3.18 0.48 16.64
CA LEU A 79 2.84 -0.74 15.91
C LEU A 79 1.84 -1.60 16.71
N LEU A 80 2.00 -1.70 18.02
CA LEU A 80 1.09 -2.43 18.91
C LEU A 80 -0.34 -1.86 18.95
N ARG A 81 -0.60 -0.66 18.44
CA ARG A 81 -1.99 -0.18 18.28
C ARG A 81 -2.81 -1.10 17.38
N CYS A 82 -2.19 -1.81 16.45
CA CYS A 82 -2.85 -2.80 15.61
C CYS A 82 -3.41 -3.99 16.40
N ASN A 83 -2.92 -4.25 17.62
CA ASN A 83 -3.44 -5.31 18.49
C ASN A 83 -4.93 -5.12 18.87
N SER A 84 -5.41 -3.87 18.89
CA SER A 84 -6.82 -3.56 19.16
C SER A 84 -7.71 -3.70 17.92
N ILE A 85 -7.12 -3.96 16.74
CA ILE A 85 -7.85 -4.16 15.50
C ILE A 85 -8.27 -5.62 15.43
N ASN A 86 -9.58 -5.88 15.42
CA ASN A 86 -10.12 -7.24 15.47
C ASN A 86 -10.10 -7.90 14.07
N HIS A 87 -8.89 -8.04 13.48
CA HIS A 87 -8.63 -8.71 12.21
C HIS A 87 -7.37 -9.57 12.31
N ASN A 88 -7.34 -10.69 11.58
CA ASN A 88 -6.17 -11.57 11.55
C ASN A 88 -4.95 -10.89 10.93
N PHE A 89 -5.17 -10.13 9.86
CA PHE A 89 -4.13 -9.38 9.16
C PHE A 89 -4.52 -7.92 8.98
N VAL A 90 -3.59 -7.04 9.27
CA VAL A 90 -3.68 -5.60 9.00
C VAL A 90 -2.66 -5.27 7.92
N LEU A 91 -3.14 -4.98 6.71
CA LEU A 91 -2.29 -4.69 5.57
C LEU A 91 -2.20 -3.19 5.37
N VAL A 92 -0.98 -2.69 5.23
CA VAL A 92 -0.68 -1.26 5.03
C VAL A 92 0.29 -1.08 3.86
N GLY A 93 0.36 0.12 3.34
CA GLY A 93 1.26 0.53 2.27
C GLY A 93 1.98 1.84 2.60
N HIS A 94 1.89 2.81 1.71
CA HIS A 94 2.34 4.22 1.83
C HIS A 94 3.84 4.42 2.00
N SER A 95 4.50 3.75 2.95
CA SER A 95 5.95 3.89 3.18
C SER A 95 6.80 3.24 2.10
N HIS A 96 6.23 2.34 1.27
CA HIS A 96 6.93 1.53 0.27
C HIS A 96 8.06 0.66 0.85
N TYR A 97 8.01 0.41 2.17
CA TYR A 97 8.96 -0.40 2.91
C TYR A 97 8.33 -1.74 3.28
N SER A 98 8.89 -2.83 2.77
CA SER A 98 8.38 -4.18 3.04
C SER A 98 8.81 -4.63 4.43
N PHE A 99 7.85 -4.89 5.34
CA PHE A 99 8.08 -5.43 6.68
C PHE A 99 6.82 -6.07 7.24
N TYR A 100 6.98 -6.81 8.32
CA TYR A 100 5.86 -7.28 9.14
C TYR A 100 6.15 -7.06 10.62
N PHE A 101 5.09 -7.09 11.42
CA PHE A 101 5.19 -7.00 12.88
C PHE A 101 4.04 -7.80 13.51
N ASP A 102 4.38 -8.67 14.46
CA ASP A 102 3.40 -9.41 15.24
C ASP A 102 2.87 -8.49 16.34
N CYS A 103 1.58 -8.15 16.25
CA CYS A 103 0.89 -7.30 17.22
C CYS A 103 0.19 -8.13 18.33
N GLY A 104 0.32 -9.45 18.32
CA GLY A 104 -0.36 -10.38 19.23
C GLY A 104 -1.68 -10.91 18.63
N ASN A 105 -2.76 -10.12 18.60
CA ASN A 105 -4.04 -10.55 18.01
C ASN A 105 -4.10 -10.40 16.50
N SER A 106 -3.20 -9.64 15.90
CA SER A 106 -3.13 -9.39 14.46
C SER A 106 -1.68 -9.37 13.97
N ILE A 107 -1.50 -9.67 12.70
CA ILE A 107 -0.22 -9.50 12.01
C ILE A 107 -0.31 -8.26 11.14
N LEU A 108 0.50 -7.24 11.45
CA LEU A 108 0.69 -6.07 10.60
C LEU A 108 1.66 -6.42 9.47
N ILE A 109 1.28 -6.18 8.23
CA ILE A 109 2.14 -6.39 7.06
C ILE A 109 2.11 -5.13 6.19
N ASN A 110 3.29 -4.59 5.90
CA ASN A 110 3.48 -3.68 4.78
C ASN A 110 4.09 -4.46 3.63
N CYS A 111 3.35 -4.61 2.54
CA CYS A 111 3.80 -5.38 1.38
C CYS A 111 4.94 -4.70 0.62
N GLY A 112 5.26 -3.45 0.93
CA GLY A 112 6.24 -2.67 0.18
C GLY A 112 5.63 -2.03 -1.06
N SER A 113 6.37 -2.03 -2.16
CA SER A 113 5.92 -1.43 -3.41
C SER A 113 6.35 -2.26 -4.62
N VAL A 114 5.47 -2.37 -5.61
CA VAL A 114 5.79 -3.01 -6.90
C VAL A 114 6.61 -2.07 -7.79
N GLY A 115 6.30 -0.76 -7.78
CA GLY A 115 6.91 0.21 -8.70
C GLY A 115 7.97 1.09 -8.08
N GLN A 116 7.99 1.25 -6.74
CA GLN A 116 8.86 2.21 -6.06
C GLN A 116 9.30 1.68 -4.69
N SER A 117 9.95 0.51 -4.65
CA SER A 117 10.49 -0.02 -3.41
C SER A 117 11.54 0.94 -2.82
N ARG A 118 11.37 1.28 -1.53
CA ARG A 118 12.34 2.11 -0.80
C ARG A 118 13.38 1.30 -0.03
N LYS A 119 13.19 0.00 0.07
CA LYS A 119 14.15 -0.90 0.70
C LYS A 119 15.35 -1.16 -0.23
N LYS A 120 15.08 -1.36 -1.52
CA LYS A 120 16.09 -1.60 -2.55
C LYS A 120 15.51 -1.19 -3.90
N GLY A 121 16.25 -0.38 -4.66
CA GLY A 121 15.85 0.00 -6.02
C GLY A 121 15.83 -1.19 -6.98
N GLY A 122 14.99 -1.12 -8.00
CA GLY A 122 14.89 -2.14 -9.04
C GLY A 122 14.22 -3.46 -8.61
N ILE A 123 13.54 -3.49 -7.47
CA ILE A 123 12.76 -4.65 -7.04
C ILE A 123 11.28 -4.31 -6.89
N ALA A 124 10.43 -5.31 -7.17
CA ALA A 124 9.01 -5.30 -6.85
C ALA A 124 8.77 -6.17 -5.62
N ASN A 125 8.13 -5.63 -4.60
CA ASN A 125 7.77 -6.37 -3.39
C ASN A 125 6.34 -6.89 -3.48
N TRP A 126 6.11 -8.10 -2.96
CA TRP A 126 4.80 -8.71 -2.84
C TRP A 126 4.75 -9.69 -1.67
N THR A 127 3.56 -9.97 -1.18
CA THR A 127 3.34 -10.88 -0.06
C THR A 127 2.28 -11.91 -0.43
N LEU A 128 2.62 -13.18 -0.25
CA LEU A 128 1.66 -14.27 -0.33
C LEU A 128 1.12 -14.55 1.08
N ILE A 129 -0.20 -14.63 1.22
CA ILE A 129 -0.86 -15.04 2.46
C ILE A 129 -1.66 -16.30 2.17
N ASP A 130 -1.34 -17.38 2.87
CA ASP A 130 -2.08 -18.64 2.83
C ASP A 130 -3.16 -18.62 3.92
N THR A 131 -4.41 -18.51 3.51
CA THR A 131 -5.54 -18.45 4.42
C THR A 131 -5.85 -19.77 5.11
N ASN A 132 -5.44 -20.91 4.56
CA ASN A 132 -5.66 -22.22 5.19
C ASN A 132 -4.74 -22.41 6.40
N ASN A 133 -3.47 -22.00 6.28
CA ASN A 133 -2.46 -22.16 7.31
C ASN A 133 -2.24 -20.90 8.15
N LYS A 134 -2.93 -19.80 7.86
CA LYS A 134 -2.73 -18.48 8.46
C LYS A 134 -1.27 -18.02 8.41
N SER A 135 -0.58 -18.39 7.33
CA SER A 135 0.84 -18.09 7.14
C SER A 135 1.04 -17.04 6.06
N TYR A 136 2.18 -16.36 6.09
CA TYR A 136 2.54 -15.38 5.07
C TYR A 136 4.00 -15.54 4.67
N LYS A 137 4.30 -15.16 3.43
CA LYS A 137 5.65 -15.12 2.87
C LYS A 137 5.84 -13.82 2.12
N MET A 138 6.79 -13.02 2.58
CA MET A 138 7.21 -11.79 1.91
C MET A 138 8.25 -12.12 0.84
N ASN A 139 8.07 -11.58 -0.34
CA ASN A 139 8.90 -11.88 -1.50
C ASN A 139 9.29 -10.59 -2.21
N ASP A 140 10.33 -10.68 -3.00
CA ASP A 140 10.70 -9.68 -4.00
C ASP A 140 11.12 -10.35 -5.31
N CYS A 141 11.06 -9.59 -6.39
CA CYS A 141 11.60 -9.98 -7.69
C CYS A 141 12.20 -8.75 -8.38
N LEU A 142 13.12 -9.00 -9.31
CA LEU A 142 13.67 -7.91 -10.12
C LEU A 142 12.57 -7.28 -10.98
N ALA A 143 12.40 -5.98 -10.83
CA ALA A 143 11.57 -5.19 -11.73
C ALA A 143 12.38 -4.98 -13.02
N LYS A 144 12.00 -5.65 -14.12
CA LYS A 144 12.73 -5.56 -15.40
C LYS A 144 12.64 -4.18 -16.05
N PHE A 145 11.74 -3.32 -15.61
CA PHE A 145 11.55 -1.97 -16.15
C PHE A 145 11.11 -1.02 -15.03
N CYS A 146 12.08 -0.41 -14.36
CA CYS A 146 11.87 0.87 -13.72
C CYS A 146 12.76 1.87 -14.49
N PRO A 147 12.17 2.71 -15.37
CA PRO A 147 12.95 3.76 -16.03
C PRO A 147 13.38 4.80 -14.99
#